data_8166cd5c8b28f923d6561e741f92f0fc
#
_entry.id   8166cd5c8b28f923d6561e741f92f0fc
#
_cell.length_a   1.000
_cell.length_b   1.000
_cell.length_c   1.000
_cell.angle_alpha   90.00
_cell.angle_beta   90.00
_cell.angle_gamma   90.00
#
_symmetry.space_group_name_H-M   'P 1'
#
loop_
_entity.id
_entity.type
_entity.pdbx_description
1 polymer ?
#
loop_
_entity_poly.entity_id
_entity_poly.type
_entity_poly.pdbx_seq_one_letter_code
_entity_poly.pdbx_strand_id
1 'polypeptide(L)'
;ILVALVTTSQDPWQGETAVEGSLDADALITGFKDLLLSLEQDRKLAGKFAGILHITNDSIADVVQSDRTELLYGQEYFYEELLGLKFKISTFSFFQTNSYSAEVLYQTARDYVGDLGGSDKTVFDLYSGTGTIAQLMAPAAGKVIGVEIVEEAVEAAKKNAAANGLDNCEFIAGDVLKVLDEVEEKPDMIILDPPRDGIHPKALPKIIAYDVEHIV
;
A
#
# COMPACT_ATOMS: atom_id res chain seq x y z
N ILE A 1 6.32 14.76 -0.41
CA ILE A 1 5.50 14.41 -1.58
C ILE A 1 6.34 13.51 -2.48
N LEU A 2 5.78 12.40 -2.95
CA LEU A 2 6.33 11.55 -4.00
C LEU A 2 5.42 11.74 -5.23
N VAL A 3 6.02 12.01 -6.38
CA VAL A 3 5.30 12.24 -7.63
C VAL A 3 5.78 11.27 -8.69
N ALA A 4 4.85 10.62 -9.37
CA ALA A 4 5.14 9.78 -10.52
C ALA A 4 4.40 10.32 -11.75
N LEU A 5 5.14 10.64 -12.81
CA LEU A 5 4.60 10.88 -14.14
C LEU A 5 4.48 9.53 -14.84
N VAL A 6 3.27 9.12 -15.19
CA VAL A 6 3.02 7.87 -15.91
C VAL A 6 2.73 8.19 -17.38
N THR A 7 3.45 7.55 -18.27
CA THR A 7 3.28 7.68 -19.72
C THR A 7 3.25 6.30 -20.39
N THR A 8 2.86 6.26 -21.64
CA THR A 8 3.00 5.07 -22.50
C THR A 8 4.24 5.21 -23.38
N SER A 9 4.85 4.09 -23.78
CA SER A 9 5.87 4.05 -24.82
C SER A 9 5.26 4.04 -26.23
N GLN A 10 3.94 3.78 -26.31
CA GLN A 10 3.24 3.73 -27.59
C GLN A 10 3.01 5.15 -28.11
N ASP A 11 3.47 5.44 -29.31
CA ASP A 11 3.13 6.69 -29.98
C ASP A 11 1.68 6.61 -30.49
N PRO A 12 0.73 7.35 -29.84
CA PRO A 12 -0.67 7.33 -30.28
C PRO A 12 -0.88 8.05 -31.63
N TRP A 13 0.16 8.71 -32.15
CA TRP A 13 0.12 9.54 -33.36
C TRP A 13 0.87 8.91 -34.55
N GLN A 14 0.98 7.57 -34.62
CA GLN A 14 1.48 6.85 -35.82
C GLN A 14 0.52 7.02 -37.00
N GLY A 15 0.17 8.23 -37.33
CA GLY A 15 -0.65 8.61 -38.48
C GLY A 15 -0.16 9.92 -39.06
N GLU A 16 -0.44 10.19 -40.34
CA GLU A 16 0.03 11.26 -41.21
C GLU A 16 -0.04 12.72 -40.73
N THR A 17 -0.21 12.94 -39.42
CA THR A 17 -0.23 14.26 -38.80
C THR A 17 0.85 14.40 -37.71
N ALA A 18 2.09 14.04 -38.05
CA ALA A 18 3.23 14.56 -37.29
C ALA A 18 3.21 16.10 -37.44
N VAL A 19 2.72 16.78 -36.43
CA VAL A 19 2.80 18.25 -36.36
C VAL A 19 4.30 18.59 -36.40
N GLU A 20 4.70 19.37 -37.40
CA GLU A 20 6.05 19.95 -37.46
C GLU A 20 6.31 20.65 -36.13
N GLY A 21 7.19 20.10 -35.31
CA GLY A 21 7.45 20.57 -33.93
C GLY A 21 7.13 19.56 -32.84
N SER A 22 7.28 18.23 -33.08
CA SER A 22 7.22 17.22 -32.02
C SER A 22 8.18 17.62 -30.91
N LEU A 23 7.63 17.97 -29.74
CA LEU A 23 8.43 18.23 -28.56
C LEU A 23 9.20 16.94 -28.22
N ASP A 24 10.48 17.06 -28.02
CA ASP A 24 11.33 15.98 -27.52
C ASP A 24 10.76 15.46 -26.20
N ALA A 25 10.42 14.18 -26.12
CA ALA A 25 9.84 13.55 -24.95
C ALA A 25 10.74 13.74 -23.70
N ASP A 26 12.06 13.63 -23.90
CA ASP A 26 13.03 13.81 -22.81
C ASP A 26 13.05 15.26 -22.33
N ALA A 27 12.89 16.23 -23.24
CA ALA A 27 12.78 17.65 -22.89
C ALA A 27 11.49 17.94 -22.11
N LEU A 28 10.37 17.28 -22.46
CA LEU A 28 9.10 17.40 -21.71
C LEU A 28 9.19 16.82 -20.31
N ILE A 29 9.78 15.64 -20.16
CA ILE A 29 9.99 14.99 -18.86
C ILE A 29 10.91 15.84 -17.97
N THR A 30 11.98 16.35 -18.55
CA THR A 30 12.90 17.27 -17.84
C THR A 30 12.18 18.56 -17.44
N GLY A 31 11.42 19.17 -18.33
CA GLY A 31 10.64 20.37 -18.06
C GLY A 31 9.58 20.17 -16.96
N PHE A 32 8.93 19.01 -16.95
CA PHE A 32 7.99 18.64 -15.89
C PHE A 32 8.68 18.57 -14.52
N LYS A 33 9.81 17.88 -14.42
CA LYS A 33 10.61 17.81 -13.20
C LYS A 33 11.02 19.21 -12.72
N ASP A 34 11.57 20.04 -13.62
CA ASP A 34 12.08 21.37 -13.28
C ASP A 34 10.95 22.31 -12.85
N LEU A 35 9.76 22.20 -13.47
CA LEU A 35 8.57 22.92 -13.05
C LEU A 35 8.15 22.56 -11.63
N LEU A 36 8.09 21.27 -11.29
CA LEU A 36 7.75 20.81 -9.94
C LEU A 36 8.75 21.35 -8.90
N LEU A 37 10.05 21.23 -9.18
CA LEU A 37 11.08 21.73 -8.27
C LEU A 37 11.02 23.25 -8.10
N SER A 38 10.60 24.01 -9.13
CA SER A 38 10.39 25.46 -9.00
C SER A 38 9.29 25.82 -8.01
N LEU A 39 8.21 25.00 -7.92
CA LEU A 39 7.14 25.21 -6.94
C LEU A 39 7.61 25.07 -5.49
N GLU A 40 8.59 24.19 -5.24
CA GLU A 40 9.23 24.06 -3.93
C GLU A 40 10.07 25.29 -3.60
N GLN A 41 10.87 25.78 -4.55
CA GLN A 41 11.70 26.96 -4.39
C GLN A 41 10.87 28.24 -4.16
N ASP A 42 9.76 28.37 -4.88
CA ASP A 42 8.83 29.51 -4.75
C ASP A 42 8.00 29.46 -3.44
N ARG A 43 8.22 28.47 -2.58
CA ARG A 43 7.46 28.24 -1.34
C ARG A 43 5.95 28.13 -1.55
N LYS A 44 5.53 27.65 -2.72
CA LYS A 44 4.12 27.39 -3.04
C LYS A 44 3.61 26.08 -2.45
N LEU A 45 4.53 25.23 -1.97
CA LEU A 45 4.21 23.96 -1.31
C LEU A 45 4.54 24.05 0.17
N ALA A 46 3.67 23.46 1.01
CA ALA A 46 3.90 23.36 2.45
C ALA A 46 4.95 22.28 2.82
N GLY A 47 5.40 21.46 1.86
CA GLY A 47 6.35 20.36 2.04
C GLY A 47 7.38 20.34 0.94
N LYS A 48 8.18 19.26 0.93
CA LYS A 48 9.23 19.02 -0.06
C LYS A 48 8.91 17.79 -0.90
N PHE A 49 9.49 17.71 -2.09
CA PHE A 49 9.49 16.49 -2.86
C PHE A 49 10.49 15.49 -2.26
N ALA A 50 9.99 14.29 -1.90
CA ALA A 50 10.83 13.16 -1.54
C ALA A 50 11.45 12.55 -2.80
N GLY A 51 10.66 12.48 -3.87
CA GLY A 51 11.12 12.01 -5.17
C GLY A 51 10.16 12.39 -6.29
N ILE A 52 10.70 12.38 -7.50
CA ILE A 52 9.98 12.53 -8.77
C ILE A 52 10.42 11.39 -9.66
N LEU A 53 9.45 10.61 -10.16
CA LEU A 53 9.69 9.45 -11.01
C LEU A 53 9.03 9.63 -12.36
N HIS A 54 9.57 8.97 -13.36
CA HIS A 54 8.92 8.71 -14.62
C HIS A 54 8.66 7.22 -14.76
N ILE A 55 7.42 6.84 -14.99
CA ILE A 55 6.98 5.46 -15.14
C ILE A 55 6.44 5.30 -16.55
N THR A 56 6.96 4.32 -17.28
CA THR A 56 6.37 3.87 -18.54
C THR A 56 5.47 2.68 -18.24
N ASN A 57 4.21 2.75 -18.70
CA ASN A 57 3.23 1.69 -18.54
C ASN A 57 2.43 1.54 -19.84
N ASP A 58 2.58 0.41 -20.51
CA ASP A 58 1.88 0.07 -21.74
C ASP A 58 0.70 -0.89 -21.51
N SER A 59 0.41 -1.19 -20.24
CA SER A 59 -0.73 -2.04 -19.86
C SER A 59 -2.06 -1.33 -20.18
N ILE A 60 -3.01 -2.10 -20.70
CA ILE A 60 -4.40 -1.64 -20.91
C ILE A 60 -5.20 -1.72 -19.61
N ALA A 61 -4.71 -2.47 -18.63
CA ALA A 61 -5.38 -2.62 -17.34
C ALA A 61 -5.22 -1.35 -16.49
N ASP A 62 -6.27 -0.99 -15.76
CA ASP A 62 -6.27 0.11 -14.79
C ASP A 62 -5.50 -0.30 -13.50
N VAL A 63 -4.27 -0.74 -13.68
CA VAL A 63 -3.36 -1.19 -12.62
C VAL A 63 -2.09 -0.36 -12.70
N VAL A 64 -1.64 0.13 -11.56
CA VAL A 64 -0.35 0.82 -11.46
C VAL A 64 0.77 -0.22 -11.54
N GLN A 65 1.14 -0.56 -12.78
CA GLN A 65 2.28 -1.41 -13.11
C GLN A 65 3.34 -0.57 -13.82
N SER A 66 4.54 -1.08 -13.89
CA SER A 66 5.66 -0.40 -14.51
C SER A 66 6.40 -1.36 -15.45
N ASP A 67 6.46 -0.99 -16.72
CA ASP A 67 7.40 -1.62 -17.66
C ASP A 67 8.81 -1.05 -17.46
N ARG A 68 8.88 0.24 -17.10
CA ARG A 68 10.12 0.93 -16.76
C ARG A 68 9.85 2.03 -15.74
N THR A 69 10.68 2.10 -14.70
CA THR A 69 10.69 3.20 -13.73
C THR A 69 12.05 3.91 -13.78
N GLU A 70 12.02 5.23 -13.86
CA GLU A 70 13.19 6.09 -13.85
C GLU A 70 13.06 7.13 -12.74
N LEU A 71 14.10 7.22 -11.88
CA LEU A 71 14.17 8.22 -10.83
C LEU A 71 14.72 9.52 -11.39
N LEU A 72 13.88 10.54 -11.51
CA LEU A 72 14.25 11.85 -12.02
C LEU A 72 14.84 12.76 -10.93
N TYR A 73 14.43 12.58 -9.67
CA TYR A 73 14.90 13.36 -8.52
C TYR A 73 14.65 12.63 -7.22
N GLY A 74 15.56 12.76 -6.25
CA GLY A 74 15.38 12.32 -4.87
C GLY A 74 15.41 10.81 -4.69
N GLN A 75 14.34 10.22 -4.17
CA GLN A 75 14.22 8.80 -3.85
C GLN A 75 12.84 8.26 -4.22
N GLU A 76 12.73 6.93 -4.37
CA GLU A 76 11.50 6.24 -4.83
C GLU A 76 10.49 5.97 -3.71
N TYR A 77 10.68 6.56 -2.53
CA TYR A 77 9.84 6.32 -1.37
C TYR A 77 9.77 7.55 -0.48
N PHE A 78 8.81 7.57 0.41
CA PHE A 78 8.75 8.48 1.54
C PHE A 78 8.32 7.75 2.80
N TYR A 79 8.39 8.43 3.93
CA TYR A 79 7.90 7.92 5.19
C TYR A 79 6.65 8.67 5.61
N GLU A 80 5.68 7.93 6.16
CA GLU A 80 4.52 8.47 6.84
C GLU A 80 4.47 7.88 8.25
N GLU A 81 3.91 8.63 9.19
CA GLU A 81 3.73 8.19 10.56
C GLU A 81 2.24 8.12 10.88
N LEU A 82 1.77 6.97 11.37
CA LEU A 82 0.40 6.76 11.80
C LEU A 82 0.41 6.13 13.19
N LEU A 83 -0.29 6.76 14.14
CA LEU A 83 -0.43 6.28 15.53
C LEU A 83 0.92 5.89 16.18
N GLY A 84 1.98 6.63 15.85
CA GLY A 84 3.33 6.43 16.37
C GLY A 84 4.16 5.35 15.67
N LEU A 85 3.63 4.68 14.64
CA LEU A 85 4.38 3.75 13.80
C LEU A 85 4.79 4.43 12.50
N LYS A 86 5.99 4.09 12.02
CA LYS A 86 6.58 4.69 10.83
C LYS A 86 6.53 3.70 9.67
N PHE A 87 5.94 4.12 8.56
CA PHE A 87 5.78 3.31 7.36
C PHE A 87 6.62 3.86 6.23
N LYS A 88 7.43 2.99 5.60
CA LYS A 88 8.09 3.27 4.34
C LYS A 88 7.11 2.98 3.21
N ILE A 89 6.76 4.01 2.42
CA ILE A 89 5.79 3.94 1.35
C ILE A 89 6.51 4.13 0.02
N SER A 90 6.40 3.17 -0.87
CA SER A 90 6.92 3.25 -2.24
C SER A 90 5.82 3.67 -3.22
N THR A 91 6.19 3.92 -4.46
CA THR A 91 5.29 4.36 -5.54
C THR A 91 4.15 3.37 -5.80
N PHE A 92 4.40 2.06 -5.61
CA PHE A 92 3.43 0.99 -5.85
C PHE A 92 2.73 0.50 -4.58
N SER A 93 3.05 1.07 -3.42
CA SER A 93 2.38 0.73 -2.17
C SER A 93 1.04 1.44 -2.07
N PHE A 94 -0.02 0.68 -1.80
CA PHE A 94 -1.27 1.30 -1.37
C PHE A 94 -1.11 1.90 0.02
N PHE A 95 -1.54 3.13 0.18
CA PHE A 95 -1.58 3.82 1.47
C PHE A 95 -2.73 4.83 1.48
N GLN A 96 -3.39 5.01 2.63
CA GLN A 96 -4.50 5.96 2.75
C GLN A 96 -4.01 7.39 2.53
N THR A 97 -4.63 8.10 1.59
CA THR A 97 -4.21 9.44 1.17
C THR A 97 -4.42 10.53 2.22
N ASN A 98 -5.35 10.33 3.15
CA ASN A 98 -5.62 11.24 4.26
C ASN A 98 -5.18 10.60 5.57
N SER A 99 -3.95 10.86 6.00
CA SER A 99 -3.34 10.30 7.19
C SER A 99 -4.13 10.61 8.46
N TYR A 100 -4.69 11.80 8.61
CA TYR A 100 -5.50 12.17 9.79
C TYR A 100 -6.79 11.35 9.89
N SER A 101 -7.48 11.16 8.77
CA SER A 101 -8.70 10.33 8.74
C SER A 101 -8.35 8.84 8.92
N ALA A 102 -7.22 8.41 8.37
CA ALA A 102 -6.71 7.06 8.54
C ALA A 102 -6.40 6.74 10.01
N GLU A 103 -5.77 7.67 10.74
CA GLU A 103 -5.52 7.50 12.17
C GLU A 103 -6.82 7.33 12.98
N VAL A 104 -7.86 8.09 12.68
CA VAL A 104 -9.16 7.94 13.35
C VAL A 104 -9.78 6.58 13.05
N LEU A 105 -9.75 6.14 11.78
CA LEU A 105 -10.26 4.83 11.37
C LEU A 105 -9.52 3.69 12.07
N TYR A 106 -8.20 3.72 12.02
CA TYR A 106 -7.36 2.66 12.57
C TYR A 106 -7.36 2.66 14.10
N GLN A 107 -7.47 3.84 14.75
CA GLN A 107 -7.66 3.90 16.18
C GLN A 107 -8.99 3.26 16.60
N THR A 108 -10.06 3.51 15.85
CA THR A 108 -11.37 2.89 16.10
C THR A 108 -11.28 1.35 15.99
N ALA A 109 -10.61 0.84 14.93
CA ALA A 109 -10.40 -0.61 14.79
C ALA A 109 -9.55 -1.17 15.94
N ARG A 110 -8.50 -0.46 16.34
CA ARG A 110 -7.64 -0.85 17.48
C ARG A 110 -8.43 -0.91 18.80
N ASP A 111 -9.31 0.05 19.03
CA ASP A 111 -10.16 0.09 20.21
C ASP A 111 -11.07 -1.14 20.26
N TYR A 112 -11.67 -1.55 19.14
CA TYR A 112 -12.43 -2.80 19.06
C TYR A 112 -11.57 -4.02 19.40
N VAL A 113 -10.36 -4.13 18.89
CA VAL A 113 -9.43 -5.22 19.24
C VAL A 113 -9.09 -5.20 20.72
N GLY A 114 -8.79 -4.02 21.29
CA GLY A 114 -8.42 -3.85 22.69
C GLY A 114 -9.54 -4.22 23.67
N ASP A 115 -10.76 -3.83 23.38
CA ASP A 115 -11.95 -4.08 24.20
C ASP A 115 -12.26 -5.58 24.35
N LEU A 116 -11.73 -6.40 23.44
CA LEU A 116 -11.89 -7.85 23.46
C LEU A 116 -10.82 -8.58 24.30
N GLY A 117 -10.01 -7.86 25.08
CA GLY A 117 -8.91 -8.42 25.88
C GLY A 117 -7.74 -8.86 25.00
N GLY A 118 -7.37 -8.03 24.02
CA GLY A 118 -6.51 -8.32 22.88
C GLY A 118 -5.10 -8.85 23.17
N SER A 119 -4.51 -8.62 24.37
CA SER A 119 -3.11 -9.01 24.66
C SER A 119 -2.81 -10.51 24.53
N ASP A 120 -3.82 -11.37 24.59
CA ASP A 120 -3.69 -12.82 24.44
C ASP A 120 -4.37 -13.33 23.15
N LYS A 121 -4.85 -12.40 22.32
CA LYS A 121 -5.66 -12.71 21.15
C LYS A 121 -4.85 -12.80 19.87
N THR A 122 -5.25 -13.71 19.01
CA THR A 122 -4.75 -13.81 17.62
C THR A 122 -5.70 -13.08 16.69
N VAL A 123 -5.18 -12.11 15.95
CA VAL A 123 -5.93 -11.32 14.96
C VAL A 123 -5.44 -11.69 13.57
N PHE A 124 -6.37 -12.00 12.66
CA PHE A 124 -6.06 -12.13 11.24
C PHE A 124 -6.42 -10.83 10.53
N ASP A 125 -5.48 -10.31 9.74
CA ASP A 125 -5.66 -9.20 8.81
C ASP A 125 -5.64 -9.78 7.37
N LEU A 126 -6.82 -10.03 6.82
CA LEU A 126 -6.97 -10.64 5.51
C LEU A 126 -7.04 -9.55 4.43
N TYR A 127 -6.23 -9.71 3.38
CA TYR A 127 -5.95 -8.69 2.35
C TYR A 127 -5.08 -7.54 2.90
N SER A 128 -4.04 -7.90 3.65
CA SER A 128 -3.29 -6.96 4.52
C SER A 128 -2.45 -5.93 3.76
N GLY A 129 -2.28 -6.05 2.44
CA GLY A 129 -1.44 -5.14 1.65
C GLY A 129 -0.02 -5.03 2.22
N THR A 130 0.44 -3.81 2.46
CA THR A 130 1.74 -3.54 3.10
C THR A 130 1.72 -3.68 4.63
N GLY A 131 0.69 -4.33 5.17
CA GLY A 131 0.57 -4.66 6.59
C GLY A 131 0.30 -3.46 7.49
N THR A 132 -0.27 -2.39 6.98
CA THR A 132 -0.52 -1.18 7.77
C THR A 132 -1.50 -1.45 8.91
N ILE A 133 -2.65 -2.10 8.62
CA ILE A 133 -3.66 -2.42 9.64
C ILE A 133 -3.11 -3.42 10.63
N ALA A 134 -2.52 -4.53 10.16
CA ALA A 134 -1.89 -5.54 11.01
C ALA A 134 -0.92 -4.92 12.03
N GLN A 135 -0.01 -4.05 11.58
CA GLN A 135 0.97 -3.41 12.44
C GLN A 135 0.32 -2.45 13.44
N LEU A 136 -0.72 -1.71 13.02
CA LEU A 136 -1.44 -0.79 13.91
C LEU A 136 -2.26 -1.54 14.97
N MET A 137 -2.68 -2.78 14.72
CA MET A 137 -3.36 -3.63 15.70
C MET A 137 -2.38 -4.34 16.67
N ALA A 138 -1.14 -4.53 16.27
CA ALA A 138 -0.14 -5.27 17.04
C ALA A 138 0.00 -4.84 18.52
N PRO A 139 -0.04 -3.54 18.88
CA PRO A 139 0.01 -3.12 20.26
C PRO A 139 -1.19 -3.57 21.12
N ALA A 140 -2.32 -3.92 20.50
CA ALA A 140 -3.55 -4.33 21.17
C ALA A 140 -3.81 -5.85 21.08
N ALA A 141 -2.93 -6.62 20.41
CA ALA A 141 -3.08 -8.04 20.18
C ALA A 141 -1.87 -8.84 20.66
N GLY A 142 -2.07 -10.11 21.00
CA GLY A 142 -0.98 -11.03 21.31
C GLY A 142 -0.18 -11.43 20.05
N LYS A 143 -0.89 -11.73 18.98
CA LYS A 143 -0.33 -12.05 17.66
C LYS A 143 -1.21 -11.47 16.56
N VAL A 144 -0.60 -10.97 15.49
CA VAL A 144 -1.31 -10.55 14.28
C VAL A 144 -0.73 -11.29 13.08
N ILE A 145 -1.60 -11.91 12.27
CA ILE A 145 -1.21 -12.60 11.03
C ILE A 145 -1.85 -11.86 9.86
N GLY A 146 -1.02 -11.23 9.03
CA GLY A 146 -1.42 -10.59 7.79
C GLY A 146 -1.31 -11.54 6.61
N VAL A 147 -2.34 -11.61 5.77
CA VAL A 147 -2.36 -12.43 4.55
C VAL A 147 -2.55 -11.52 3.34
N GLU A 148 -1.63 -11.61 2.39
CA GLU A 148 -1.62 -10.78 1.18
C GLU A 148 -1.09 -11.59 -0.01
N ILE A 149 -1.72 -11.43 -1.18
CA ILE A 149 -1.35 -12.18 -2.38
C ILE A 149 -0.11 -11.59 -3.07
N VAL A 150 0.15 -10.31 -2.91
CA VAL A 150 1.28 -9.62 -3.55
C VAL A 150 2.53 -9.77 -2.69
N GLU A 151 3.50 -10.58 -3.17
CA GLU A 151 4.72 -10.92 -2.44
C GLU A 151 5.55 -9.67 -2.06
N GLU A 152 5.66 -8.70 -2.96
CA GLU A 152 6.38 -7.43 -2.69
C GLU A 152 5.73 -6.62 -1.56
N ALA A 153 4.41 -6.65 -1.45
CA ALA A 153 3.68 -6.00 -0.36
C ALA A 153 3.96 -6.70 0.97
N VAL A 154 3.99 -8.03 0.98
CA VAL A 154 4.35 -8.85 2.16
C VAL A 154 5.77 -8.54 2.62
N GLU A 155 6.73 -8.47 1.71
CA GLU A 155 8.11 -8.11 2.03
C GLU A 155 8.24 -6.66 2.57
N ALA A 156 7.45 -5.74 2.05
CA ALA A 156 7.36 -4.37 2.59
C ALA A 156 6.76 -4.36 4.00
N ALA A 157 5.71 -5.17 4.23
CA ALA A 157 5.08 -5.34 5.54
C ALA A 157 6.06 -5.85 6.59
N LYS A 158 6.81 -6.92 6.29
CA LYS A 158 7.85 -7.49 7.16
C LYS A 158 8.94 -6.47 7.51
N LYS A 159 9.41 -5.69 6.51
CA LYS A 159 10.43 -4.66 6.73
C LYS A 159 9.92 -3.52 7.60
N ASN A 160 8.68 -3.06 7.38
CA ASN A 160 8.06 -2.02 8.19
C ASN A 160 7.83 -2.50 9.63
N ALA A 161 7.33 -3.73 9.84
CA ALA A 161 7.13 -4.31 11.16
C ALA A 161 8.45 -4.42 11.93
N ALA A 162 9.50 -4.93 11.30
CA ALA A 162 10.84 -5.00 11.91
C ALA A 162 11.38 -3.61 12.27
N ALA A 163 11.21 -2.60 11.39
CA ALA A 163 11.63 -1.23 11.65
C ALA A 163 10.85 -0.57 12.80
N ASN A 164 9.61 -0.98 13.03
CA ASN A 164 8.75 -0.54 14.12
C ASN A 164 8.95 -1.37 15.42
N GLY A 165 9.79 -2.41 15.41
CA GLY A 165 10.03 -3.28 16.56
C GLY A 165 8.83 -4.15 16.95
N LEU A 166 8.01 -4.55 15.96
CA LEU A 166 6.82 -5.36 16.16
C LEU A 166 7.15 -6.83 15.93
N ASP A 167 7.44 -7.57 17.00
CA ASP A 167 7.81 -8.99 16.94
C ASP A 167 6.60 -9.93 16.91
N ASN A 168 5.39 -9.41 17.13
CA ASN A 168 4.13 -10.15 17.15
C ASN A 168 3.34 -10.08 15.84
N CYS A 169 3.92 -9.51 14.77
CA CYS A 169 3.35 -9.49 13.44
C CYS A 169 3.99 -10.57 12.55
N GLU A 170 3.17 -11.40 11.96
CA GLU A 170 3.57 -12.38 10.94
C GLU A 170 2.88 -12.04 9.61
N PHE A 171 3.57 -12.19 8.47
CA PHE A 171 2.99 -11.90 7.16
C PHE A 171 3.22 -13.06 6.22
N ILE A 172 2.13 -13.54 5.60
CA ILE A 172 2.07 -14.69 4.71
C ILE A 172 1.73 -14.22 3.31
N ALA A 173 2.61 -14.53 2.34
CA ALA A 173 2.33 -14.30 0.93
C ALA A 173 1.47 -15.44 0.38
N GLY A 174 0.27 -15.12 -0.11
CA GLY A 174 -0.60 -16.11 -0.72
C GLY A 174 -2.04 -15.64 -0.90
N ASP A 175 -2.75 -16.40 -1.72
CA ASP A 175 -4.20 -16.23 -1.88
C ASP A 175 -4.92 -16.59 -0.57
N VAL A 176 -5.69 -15.66 -0.03
CA VAL A 176 -6.49 -15.86 1.20
C VAL A 176 -7.23 -17.19 1.16
N LEU A 177 -7.83 -17.56 0.01
CA LEU A 177 -8.56 -18.82 -0.14
C LEU A 177 -7.71 -20.07 0.15
N LYS A 178 -6.42 -20.03 -0.17
CA LYS A 178 -5.48 -21.15 0.03
C LYS A 178 -4.84 -21.09 1.41
N VAL A 179 -4.37 -19.91 1.81
CA VAL A 179 -3.69 -19.69 3.09
C VAL A 179 -4.59 -20.09 4.26
N LEU A 180 -5.89 -19.83 4.18
CA LEU A 180 -6.84 -20.25 5.22
C LEU A 180 -6.97 -21.79 5.39
N ASP A 181 -6.52 -22.60 4.44
CA ASP A 181 -6.46 -24.07 4.59
C ASP A 181 -5.13 -24.53 5.20
N GLU A 182 -4.09 -23.70 5.17
CA GLU A 182 -2.72 -24.07 5.52
C GLU A 182 -2.30 -23.54 6.91
N VAL A 183 -2.94 -22.44 7.37
CA VAL A 183 -2.66 -21.85 8.67
C VAL A 183 -3.32 -22.67 9.77
N GLU A 184 -2.50 -23.20 10.69
CA GLU A 184 -2.97 -24.01 11.83
C GLU A 184 -3.60 -23.16 12.94
N GLU A 185 -3.16 -21.89 13.06
CA GLU A 185 -3.66 -20.94 14.04
C GLU A 185 -5.14 -20.60 13.77
N LYS A 186 -5.87 -20.46 14.86
CA LYS A 186 -7.24 -19.96 14.81
C LYS A 186 -7.27 -18.50 15.27
N PRO A 187 -7.88 -17.61 14.48
CA PRO A 187 -8.07 -16.25 14.93
C PRO A 187 -9.14 -16.16 16.02
N ASP A 188 -8.96 -15.25 16.95
CA ASP A 188 -10.01 -14.79 17.86
C ASP A 188 -10.83 -13.66 17.21
N MET A 189 -10.21 -12.94 16.27
CA MET A 189 -10.81 -11.85 15.51
C MET A 189 -10.26 -11.81 14.09
N ILE A 190 -11.08 -11.35 13.16
CA ILE A 190 -10.69 -11.16 11.76
C ILE A 190 -10.93 -9.71 11.36
N ILE A 191 -9.93 -9.07 10.75
CA ILE A 191 -10.06 -7.79 10.06
C ILE A 191 -10.13 -8.05 8.56
N LEU A 192 -11.09 -7.42 7.91
CA LEU A 192 -11.38 -7.58 6.50
C LEU A 192 -11.38 -6.23 5.80
N ASP A 193 -10.33 -5.96 5.01
CA ASP A 193 -10.28 -4.81 4.09
C ASP A 193 -10.06 -5.33 2.65
N PRO A 194 -11.09 -5.99 2.06
CA PRO A 194 -10.96 -6.62 0.76
C PRO A 194 -10.87 -5.58 -0.37
N PRO A 195 -10.34 -5.97 -1.54
CA PRO A 195 -10.34 -5.13 -2.73
C PRO A 195 -11.78 -4.78 -3.17
N ARG A 196 -11.91 -3.82 -4.08
CA ARG A 196 -13.23 -3.34 -4.59
C ARG A 196 -14.13 -4.44 -5.14
N ASP A 197 -13.55 -5.51 -5.65
CA ASP A 197 -14.28 -6.70 -6.14
C ASP A 197 -14.88 -7.54 -5.01
N GLY A 198 -14.53 -7.21 -3.76
CA GLY A 198 -15.02 -7.91 -2.58
C GLY A 198 -14.28 -9.21 -2.29
N ILE A 199 -14.83 -10.00 -1.37
CA ILE A 199 -14.29 -11.28 -0.94
C ILE A 199 -14.63 -12.35 -1.99
N HIS A 200 -13.65 -13.15 -2.39
CA HIS A 200 -13.90 -14.26 -3.29
C HIS A 200 -14.99 -15.20 -2.74
N PRO A 201 -16.03 -15.56 -3.53
CA PRO A 201 -17.18 -16.35 -3.03
C PRO A 201 -16.83 -17.66 -2.32
N LYS A 202 -15.70 -18.28 -2.68
CA LYS A 202 -15.22 -19.51 -2.01
C LYS A 202 -14.42 -19.24 -0.73
N ALA A 203 -13.90 -18.04 -0.54
CA ALA A 203 -13.18 -17.67 0.69
C ALA A 203 -14.16 -17.33 1.82
N LEU A 204 -15.27 -16.69 1.51
CA LEU A 204 -16.26 -16.28 2.50
C LEU A 204 -16.76 -17.43 3.41
N PRO A 205 -17.14 -18.62 2.91
CA PRO A 205 -17.52 -19.74 3.78
C PRO A 205 -16.40 -20.19 4.71
N LYS A 206 -15.13 -20.12 4.30
CA LYS A 206 -13.98 -20.48 5.13
C LYS A 206 -13.79 -19.47 6.27
N ILE A 207 -13.90 -18.17 5.94
CA ILE A 207 -13.85 -17.10 6.94
C ILE A 207 -14.94 -17.29 7.98
N ILE A 208 -16.17 -17.55 7.56
CA ILE A 208 -17.31 -17.82 8.45
C ILE A 208 -17.07 -19.09 9.29
N ALA A 209 -16.42 -20.11 8.73
CA ALA A 209 -16.15 -21.38 9.43
C ALA A 209 -15.14 -21.25 10.59
N TYR A 210 -14.40 -20.16 10.69
CA TYR A 210 -13.59 -19.86 11.89
C TYR A 210 -14.45 -19.57 13.12
N ASP A 211 -15.74 -19.21 12.91
CA ASP A 211 -16.72 -18.96 13.99
C ASP A 211 -16.20 -17.94 15.02
N VAL A 212 -15.50 -16.91 14.51
CA VAL A 212 -15.02 -15.82 15.36
C VAL A 212 -16.20 -14.95 15.81
N GLU A 213 -16.15 -14.46 17.03
CA GLU A 213 -17.22 -13.62 17.58
C GLU A 213 -17.24 -12.23 16.91
N HIS A 214 -16.08 -11.76 16.43
CA HIS A 214 -15.93 -10.42 15.89
C HIS A 214 -15.19 -10.39 14.55
N ILE A 215 -15.79 -9.70 13.59
CA ILE A 215 -15.18 -9.31 12.31
C ILE A 215 -15.27 -7.78 12.22
N VAL A 216 -14.14 -7.14 11.91
CA VAL A 216 -14.03 -5.69 11.76
C VAL A 216 -13.75 -5.35 10.30
#